data_f4dd5c4dcf5ea0f5033053a5d31cceb1
#
_entry.id   f4dd5c4dcf5ea0f5033053a5d31cceb1
#
_cell.length_a   1.000
_cell.length_b   1.000
_cell.length_c   1.000
_cell.angle_alpha   90.00
_cell.angle_beta   90.00
_cell.angle_gamma   90.00
#
_symmetry.space_group_name_H-M   'P 1'
#
loop_
_entity.id
_entity.type
_entity.pdbx_description
1 polymer ?
#
loop_
_entity_poly.entity_id
_entity_poly.type
_entity_poly.pdbx_seq_one_letter_code
_entity_poly.pdbx_strand_id
1 'polypeptide(L)'
;VSAINGTGDTVNLFMDYDRFGGHQWEERRIIEVIRALPHDQLMHPDNHFLTPSEVVDKYPVRDELDVPHILTWADTERDLSAWRGNEMQHSALSRIYELESRILKTKDMDLIQDWRKLQTSDHFYYMCTKWFNDGDVHAYFSPYSSPYDAFRYYMNVLQDLELRVEKLD
;
A
#
# COMPACT_ATOMS: atom_id res chain seq x y z
N VAL A 1 4.67 1.68 25.61
CA VAL A 1 5.63 2.81 25.71
C VAL A 1 6.30 2.78 27.06
N SER A 2 5.55 2.79 28.17
CA SER A 2 6.15 2.85 29.52
C SER A 2 7.19 1.75 29.82
N ALA A 3 7.04 0.55 29.24
CA ALA A 3 7.97 -0.57 29.45
C ALA A 3 9.34 -0.38 28.79
N ILE A 4 9.46 0.54 27.84
CA ILE A 4 10.71 0.84 27.10
C ILE A 4 11.24 2.24 27.39
N ASN A 5 10.60 2.96 28.29
CA ASN A 5 11.04 4.29 28.67
C ASN A 5 12.42 4.23 29.33
N GLY A 6 13.35 5.06 28.88
CA GLY A 6 14.74 5.07 29.33
C GLY A 6 15.68 4.09 28.59
N THR A 7 15.17 3.30 27.64
CA THR A 7 16.00 2.36 26.86
C THR A 7 16.30 2.85 25.45
N GLY A 8 15.66 3.91 25.00
CA GLY A 8 15.84 4.51 23.67
C GLY A 8 15.40 5.96 23.63
N ASP A 9 15.77 6.65 22.58
CA ASP A 9 15.47 8.07 22.39
C ASP A 9 14.08 8.29 21.79
N THR A 10 13.60 7.37 20.93
CA THR A 10 12.34 7.50 20.21
C THR A 10 11.57 6.18 20.14
N VAL A 11 10.25 6.29 20.02
CA VAL A 11 9.34 5.19 19.71
C VAL A 11 8.52 5.57 18.50
N ASN A 12 8.62 4.78 17.43
CA ASN A 12 7.82 4.98 16.23
C ASN A 12 6.58 4.08 16.28
N LEU A 13 5.41 4.69 16.11
CA LEU A 13 4.16 3.97 15.90
C LEU A 13 3.84 4.04 14.41
N PHE A 14 3.96 2.91 13.73
CA PHE A 14 3.77 2.81 12.30
C PHE A 14 2.65 1.81 11.99
N MET A 15 1.59 2.26 11.37
CA MET A 15 0.46 1.41 11.03
C MET A 15 -0.39 2.00 9.91
N ASP A 16 -1.12 1.12 9.22
CA ASP A 16 -2.04 1.53 8.17
C ASP A 16 -3.24 2.29 8.74
N TYR A 17 -3.69 3.28 8.01
CA TYR A 17 -4.79 4.15 8.44
C TYR A 17 -6.13 3.41 8.51
N ASP A 18 -6.34 2.41 7.67
CA ASP A 18 -7.53 1.56 7.62
C ASP A 18 -7.68 0.64 8.85
N ARG A 19 -6.62 0.50 9.67
CA ARG A 19 -6.73 -0.15 10.98
C ARG A 19 -7.80 0.49 11.86
N PHE A 20 -8.11 1.77 11.64
CA PHE A 20 -9.02 2.55 12.45
C PHE A 20 -10.43 2.64 11.85
N GLY A 21 -11.09 1.52 11.70
CA GLY A 21 -12.45 1.43 11.17
C GLY A 21 -12.65 0.34 10.13
N GLY A 22 -11.60 -0.03 9.39
CA GLY A 22 -11.63 -1.15 8.46
C GLY A 22 -11.40 -2.49 9.16
N HIS A 23 -10.20 -2.72 9.65
CA HIS A 23 -9.83 -3.99 10.31
C HIS A 23 -10.22 -4.05 11.80
N GLN A 24 -10.27 -2.91 12.49
CA GLN A 24 -10.70 -2.81 13.87
C GLN A 24 -12.02 -2.06 13.92
N TRP A 25 -13.08 -2.81 14.09
CA TRP A 25 -14.45 -2.30 14.13
C TRP A 25 -14.64 -1.37 15.33
N GLU A 26 -15.57 -0.41 15.22
CA GLU A 26 -15.91 0.56 16.25
C GLU A 26 -16.19 -0.10 17.61
N GLU A 27 -16.78 -1.28 17.61
CA GLU A 27 -17.08 -2.11 18.79
C GLU A 27 -15.83 -2.42 19.64
N ARG A 28 -14.63 -2.42 19.06
CA ARG A 28 -13.36 -2.63 19.77
C ARG A 28 -12.78 -1.36 20.38
N ARG A 29 -13.50 -0.24 20.30
CA ARG A 29 -13.11 1.04 20.88
C ARG A 29 -11.74 1.57 20.45
N ILE A 30 -11.28 1.19 19.27
CA ILE A 30 -9.96 1.61 18.77
C ILE A 30 -9.88 3.14 18.62
N ILE A 31 -10.98 3.77 18.22
CA ILE A 31 -11.07 5.24 18.10
C ILE A 31 -10.90 5.92 19.47
N GLU A 32 -11.46 5.34 20.53
CA GLU A 32 -11.29 5.85 21.91
C GLU A 32 -9.84 5.73 22.35
N VAL A 33 -9.18 4.61 22.05
CA VAL A 33 -7.76 4.39 22.36
C VAL A 33 -6.90 5.47 21.68
N ILE A 34 -7.13 5.73 20.39
CA ILE A 34 -6.35 6.74 19.65
C ILE A 34 -6.63 8.15 20.17
N ARG A 35 -7.87 8.44 20.56
CA ARG A 35 -8.22 9.73 21.15
C ARG A 35 -7.53 9.93 22.50
N ALA A 36 -7.43 8.88 23.32
CA ALA A 36 -6.79 8.94 24.64
C ALA A 36 -5.25 8.91 24.56
N LEU A 37 -4.68 8.21 23.59
CA LEU A 37 -3.24 7.96 23.48
C LEU A 37 -2.37 9.23 23.58
N PRO A 38 -2.64 10.33 22.86
CA PRO A 38 -1.82 11.53 22.97
C PRO A 38 -1.85 12.11 24.39
N HIS A 39 -3.01 12.19 25.00
CA HIS A 39 -3.16 12.71 26.35
C HIS A 39 -2.39 11.85 27.36
N ASP A 40 -2.59 10.53 27.34
CA ASP A 40 -1.96 9.61 28.27
C ASP A 40 -0.44 9.61 28.14
N GLN A 41 0.08 9.74 26.92
CA GLN A 41 1.53 9.81 26.72
C GLN A 41 2.12 11.11 27.23
N LEU A 42 1.43 12.24 27.08
CA LEU A 42 1.88 13.55 27.56
C LEU A 42 1.74 13.72 29.09
N MET A 43 1.03 12.83 29.78
CA MET A 43 1.00 12.82 31.25
C MET A 43 2.35 12.43 31.87
N HIS A 44 3.21 11.72 31.12
CA HIS A 44 4.58 11.44 31.55
C HIS A 44 5.50 12.61 31.18
N PRO A 45 6.24 13.20 32.13
CA PRO A 45 7.00 14.43 31.92
C PRO A 45 8.10 14.31 30.86
N ASP A 46 8.61 13.11 30.63
CA ASP A 46 9.69 12.87 29.64
C ASP A 46 9.19 12.54 28.25
N ASN A 47 7.88 12.34 28.08
CA ASN A 47 7.29 12.00 26.79
C ASN A 47 6.83 13.25 26.04
N HIS A 48 7.10 13.29 24.75
CA HIS A 48 6.59 14.31 23.83
C HIS A 48 6.48 13.75 22.40
N PHE A 49 5.60 14.35 21.62
CA PHE A 49 5.47 14.00 20.22
C PHE A 49 6.38 14.88 19.38
N LEU A 50 7.00 14.27 18.38
CA LEU A 50 7.83 14.93 17.38
C LEU A 50 7.44 14.46 15.99
N THR A 51 7.58 15.31 15.01
CA THR A 51 7.55 14.91 13.61
C THR A 51 8.82 14.15 13.25
N PRO A 52 8.83 13.33 12.17
CA PRO A 52 10.05 12.67 11.71
C PRO A 52 11.22 13.63 11.45
N SER A 53 10.96 14.82 10.93
CA SER A 53 12.00 15.84 10.69
C SER A 53 12.61 16.33 12.00
N GLU A 54 11.79 16.65 12.99
CA GLU A 54 12.28 17.07 14.32
C GLU A 54 13.08 15.97 15.03
N VAL A 55 12.72 14.69 14.82
CA VAL A 55 13.50 13.56 15.34
C VAL A 55 14.88 13.51 14.72
N VAL A 56 14.97 13.64 13.40
CA VAL A 56 16.25 13.63 12.66
C VAL A 56 17.16 14.82 13.07
N ASP A 57 16.58 15.98 13.31
CA ASP A 57 17.33 17.16 13.73
C ASP A 57 17.81 17.06 15.21
N LYS A 58 17.02 16.40 16.04
CA LYS A 58 17.26 16.37 17.49
C LYS A 58 18.17 15.22 17.94
N TYR A 59 18.08 14.07 17.31
CA TYR A 59 18.77 12.85 17.74
C TYR A 59 19.82 12.40 16.73
N PRO A 60 20.99 11.92 17.18
CA PRO A 60 21.99 11.40 16.27
C PRO A 60 21.54 10.07 15.64
N VAL A 61 22.04 9.83 14.43
CA VAL A 61 21.94 8.50 13.81
C VAL A 61 22.63 7.47 14.71
N ARG A 62 21.95 6.39 15.00
CA ARG A 62 22.46 5.32 15.88
C ARG A 62 23.03 4.15 15.08
N ASP A 63 22.39 3.79 13.99
CA ASP A 63 22.78 2.65 13.18
C ASP A 63 22.14 2.76 11.78
N GLU A 64 22.52 1.85 10.90
CA GLU A 64 21.92 1.65 9.58
C GLU A 64 21.09 0.36 9.58
N LEU A 65 19.88 0.45 9.03
CA LEU A 65 19.04 -0.72 8.77
C LEU A 65 19.12 -1.07 7.29
N ASP A 66 19.73 -2.21 6.99
CA ASP A 66 19.69 -2.79 5.64
C ASP A 66 18.55 -3.80 5.52
N VAL A 67 17.80 -3.69 4.43
CA VAL A 67 16.75 -4.66 4.05
C VAL A 67 17.10 -5.20 2.66
N PRO A 68 17.99 -6.21 2.59
CA PRO A 68 18.57 -6.69 1.33
C PRO A 68 17.59 -7.41 0.42
N HIS A 69 16.40 -7.73 0.91
CA HIS A 69 15.36 -8.45 0.17
C HIS A 69 14.09 -7.63 0.06
N ILE A 70 13.35 -7.82 -1.04
CA ILE A 70 11.99 -7.28 -1.15
C ILE A 70 11.13 -7.95 -0.07
N LEU A 71 10.52 -7.11 0.77
CA LEU A 71 9.70 -7.55 1.89
C LEU A 71 8.38 -6.80 1.88
N THR A 72 7.30 -7.53 2.09
CA THR A 72 5.97 -6.96 2.32
C THR A 72 5.34 -7.53 3.58
N TRP A 73 4.28 -6.92 4.07
CA TRP A 73 3.47 -7.49 5.15
C TRP A 73 2.27 -8.30 4.62
N ALA A 74 2.06 -8.32 3.30
CA ALA A 74 0.98 -9.07 2.70
C ALA A 74 1.28 -10.57 2.70
N ASP A 75 0.28 -11.34 3.03
CA ASP A 75 0.22 -12.80 3.11
C ASP A 75 1.37 -13.47 3.92
N THR A 76 1.43 -14.79 3.88
CA THR A 76 2.39 -15.57 4.68
C THR A 76 3.80 -15.52 4.11
N GLU A 77 3.95 -15.40 2.79
CA GLU A 77 5.23 -15.40 2.09
C GLU A 77 6.02 -14.10 2.30
N ARG A 78 5.36 -13.00 2.66
CA ARG A 78 5.99 -11.71 2.90
C ARG A 78 6.81 -11.17 1.70
N ASP A 79 6.43 -11.57 0.51
CA ASP A 79 7.06 -11.18 -0.76
C ASP A 79 6.08 -10.43 -1.70
N LEU A 80 6.40 -10.32 -2.98
CA LEU A 80 5.54 -9.66 -3.97
C LEU A 80 4.50 -10.57 -4.63
N SER A 81 4.39 -11.83 -4.22
CA SER A 81 3.54 -12.78 -4.93
C SER A 81 2.04 -12.49 -4.83
N ALA A 82 1.61 -11.68 -3.86
CA ALA A 82 0.25 -11.16 -3.82
C ALA A 82 -0.09 -10.24 -5.01
N TRP A 83 0.90 -9.58 -5.61
CA TRP A 83 0.74 -8.68 -6.78
C TRP A 83 1.32 -9.22 -8.07
N ARG A 84 2.23 -10.20 -8.00
CA ARG A 84 3.01 -10.72 -9.13
C ARG A 84 3.13 -12.24 -9.10
N GLY A 85 2.16 -12.94 -8.54
CA GLY A 85 2.23 -14.38 -8.32
C GLY A 85 1.60 -15.24 -9.42
N ASN A 86 0.88 -14.65 -10.37
CA ASN A 86 0.22 -15.41 -11.43
C ASN A 86 0.31 -14.73 -12.81
N GLU A 87 -0.03 -15.47 -13.86
CA GLU A 87 0.08 -15.01 -15.26
C GLU A 87 -0.82 -13.80 -15.58
N MET A 88 -1.97 -13.68 -14.95
CA MET A 88 -2.86 -12.52 -15.14
C MET A 88 -2.17 -11.24 -14.64
N GLN A 89 -1.60 -11.30 -13.46
CA GLN A 89 -0.85 -10.19 -12.86
C GLN A 89 0.37 -9.83 -13.69
N HIS A 90 1.13 -10.81 -14.13
CA HIS A 90 2.30 -10.60 -15.00
C HIS A 90 1.90 -9.95 -16.33
N SER A 91 0.86 -10.46 -17.00
CA SER A 91 0.37 -9.93 -18.26
C SER A 91 -0.10 -8.47 -18.10
N ALA A 92 -0.88 -8.19 -17.07
CA ALA A 92 -1.37 -6.83 -16.81
C ALA A 92 -0.24 -5.84 -16.52
N LEU A 93 0.73 -6.23 -15.67
CA LEU A 93 1.89 -5.41 -15.35
C LEU A 93 2.79 -5.16 -16.57
N SER A 94 3.07 -6.17 -17.37
CA SER A 94 3.90 -5.98 -18.57
C SER A 94 3.26 -4.99 -19.52
N ARG A 95 1.98 -5.17 -19.84
CA ARG A 95 1.29 -4.31 -20.79
C ARG A 95 1.18 -2.86 -20.34
N ILE A 96 0.90 -2.58 -19.07
CA ILE A 96 0.78 -1.20 -18.60
C ILE A 96 2.13 -0.46 -18.64
N TYR A 97 3.25 -1.15 -18.36
CA TYR A 97 4.58 -0.55 -18.46
C TYR A 97 5.11 -0.45 -19.88
N GLU A 98 4.74 -1.34 -20.78
CA GLU A 98 5.06 -1.23 -22.22
C GLU A 98 4.51 0.04 -22.87
N LEU A 99 3.41 0.58 -22.33
CA LEU A 99 2.80 1.81 -22.82
C LEU A 99 3.53 3.10 -22.40
N GLU A 100 4.40 3.04 -21.40
CA GLU A 100 5.00 4.22 -20.77
C GLU A 100 5.58 5.21 -21.78
N SER A 101 6.47 4.74 -22.64
CA SER A 101 7.16 5.62 -23.57
C SER A 101 6.24 6.26 -24.61
N ARG A 102 5.20 5.56 -25.03
CA ARG A 102 4.20 6.06 -25.98
C ARG A 102 3.31 7.10 -25.32
N ILE A 103 2.78 6.81 -24.14
CA ILE A 103 1.93 7.73 -23.37
C ILE A 103 2.65 9.02 -23.03
N LEU A 104 3.89 8.94 -22.54
CA LEU A 104 4.67 10.13 -22.19
C LEU A 104 4.99 11.01 -23.40
N LYS A 105 5.14 10.42 -24.60
CA LYS A 105 5.33 11.18 -25.85
C LYS A 105 4.11 11.99 -26.25
N THR A 106 2.90 11.53 -25.96
CA THR A 106 1.67 12.25 -26.31
C THR A 106 1.58 13.63 -25.64
N LYS A 107 2.18 13.78 -24.47
CA LYS A 107 2.05 14.94 -23.56
C LYS A 107 0.58 15.26 -23.20
N ASP A 108 -0.32 14.34 -23.47
CA ASP A 108 -1.74 14.43 -23.10
C ASP A 108 -1.88 14.09 -21.61
N MET A 109 -2.26 15.09 -20.81
CA MET A 109 -2.34 14.94 -19.36
C MET A 109 -3.45 13.99 -18.91
N ASP A 110 -4.54 13.88 -19.68
CA ASP A 110 -5.64 12.97 -19.35
C ASP A 110 -5.21 11.51 -19.56
N LEU A 111 -4.52 11.21 -20.66
CA LEU A 111 -3.94 9.88 -20.90
C LEU A 111 -2.88 9.52 -19.86
N ILE A 112 -2.01 10.47 -19.50
CA ILE A 112 -0.98 10.26 -18.47
C ILE A 112 -1.64 9.99 -17.11
N GLN A 113 -2.70 10.69 -16.77
CA GLN A 113 -3.41 10.47 -15.50
C GLN A 113 -4.12 9.10 -15.48
N ASP A 114 -4.78 8.71 -16.56
CA ASP A 114 -5.43 7.40 -16.66
C ASP A 114 -4.40 6.28 -16.55
N TRP A 115 -3.26 6.40 -17.23
CA TRP A 115 -2.15 5.47 -17.11
C TRP A 115 -1.62 5.35 -15.68
N ARG A 116 -1.46 6.47 -14.98
CA ARG A 116 -1.02 6.48 -13.57
C ARG A 116 -2.03 5.81 -12.66
N LYS A 117 -3.33 6.03 -12.85
CA LYS A 117 -4.38 5.37 -12.07
C LYS A 117 -4.36 3.86 -12.24
N LEU A 118 -4.10 3.37 -13.47
CA LEU A 118 -4.00 1.94 -13.75
C LEU A 118 -2.77 1.27 -13.10
N GLN A 119 -1.82 2.02 -12.59
CA GLN A 119 -0.66 1.49 -11.84
C GLN A 119 -0.93 1.31 -10.33
N THR A 120 -2.14 1.62 -9.86
CA THR A 120 -2.51 1.40 -8.46
C THR A 120 -2.38 -0.09 -8.11
N SER A 121 -1.68 -0.38 -7.03
CA SER A 121 -1.34 -1.75 -6.62
C SER A 121 -2.55 -2.65 -6.42
N ASP A 122 -3.67 -2.09 -5.96
CA ASP A 122 -4.90 -2.84 -5.71
C ASP A 122 -5.45 -3.53 -6.95
N HIS A 123 -5.28 -2.94 -8.14
CA HIS A 123 -5.69 -3.60 -9.38
C HIS A 123 -5.06 -4.98 -9.55
N PHE A 124 -3.76 -5.08 -9.25
CA PHE A 124 -3.02 -6.35 -9.35
C PHE A 124 -3.32 -7.26 -8.17
N TYR A 125 -3.49 -6.70 -6.98
CA TYR A 125 -3.86 -7.45 -5.79
C TYR A 125 -5.21 -8.17 -5.96
N TYR A 126 -6.21 -7.54 -6.56
CA TYR A 126 -7.51 -8.13 -6.85
C TYR A 126 -7.48 -9.26 -7.88
N MET A 127 -6.40 -9.38 -8.66
CA MET A 127 -6.14 -10.50 -9.57
C MET A 127 -5.45 -11.68 -8.89
N CYS A 128 -5.10 -11.58 -7.61
CA CYS A 128 -4.43 -12.63 -6.86
C CYS A 128 -5.32 -13.86 -6.71
N THR A 129 -4.75 -15.03 -7.02
CA THR A 129 -5.43 -16.33 -6.92
C THR A 129 -4.98 -17.14 -5.71
N LYS A 130 -4.19 -16.57 -4.83
CA LYS A 130 -3.77 -17.19 -3.59
C LYS A 130 -4.96 -17.25 -2.62
N TRP A 131 -5.45 -18.44 -2.39
CA TRP A 131 -6.71 -18.65 -1.68
C TRP A 131 -6.56 -19.11 -0.23
N PHE A 132 -5.39 -19.65 0.14
CA PHE A 132 -5.31 -20.47 1.35
C PHE A 132 -4.52 -19.93 2.53
N ASN A 133 -3.67 -18.92 2.36
CA ASN A 133 -2.73 -18.54 3.41
C ASN A 133 -3.23 -17.41 4.32
N ASP A 134 -4.00 -16.47 3.77
CA ASP A 134 -4.55 -15.33 4.51
C ASP A 134 -6.08 -15.29 4.52
N GLY A 135 -6.73 -16.40 4.16
CA GLY A 135 -8.17 -16.45 4.01
C GLY A 135 -8.66 -15.57 2.86
N ASP A 136 -9.84 -14.98 3.02
CA ASP A 136 -10.47 -14.15 2.00
C ASP A 136 -9.95 -12.70 1.95
N VAL A 137 -8.73 -12.42 2.40
CA VAL A 137 -8.23 -11.03 2.45
C VAL A 137 -8.27 -10.38 1.07
N HIS A 138 -7.88 -11.11 0.03
CA HIS A 138 -7.93 -10.62 -1.35
C HIS A 138 -9.37 -10.37 -1.83
N ALA A 139 -10.33 -11.16 -1.37
CA ALA A 139 -11.74 -11.01 -1.69
C ALA A 139 -12.41 -9.93 -0.83
N TYR A 140 -11.97 -9.75 0.41
CA TYR A 140 -12.59 -8.84 1.37
C TYR A 140 -12.62 -7.37 0.89
N PHE A 141 -11.55 -6.91 0.27
CA PHE A 141 -11.45 -5.54 -0.26
C PHE A 141 -11.74 -5.44 -1.75
N SER A 142 -11.90 -6.57 -2.44
CA SER A 142 -12.13 -6.57 -3.88
C SER A 142 -13.57 -6.15 -4.21
N PRO A 143 -13.77 -5.18 -5.09
CA PRO A 143 -15.09 -4.85 -5.63
C PRO A 143 -15.58 -5.86 -6.68
N TYR A 144 -14.75 -6.84 -7.03
CA TYR A 144 -15.02 -7.83 -8.08
C TYR A 144 -15.45 -9.17 -7.49
N SER A 145 -16.27 -9.90 -8.24
CA SER A 145 -16.76 -11.22 -7.83
C SER A 145 -15.68 -12.31 -7.88
N SER A 146 -14.62 -12.09 -8.66
CA SER A 146 -13.50 -13.04 -8.78
C SER A 146 -12.23 -12.33 -9.26
N PRO A 147 -11.03 -12.93 -9.05
CA PRO A 147 -9.79 -12.45 -9.63
C PRO A 147 -9.81 -12.39 -11.17
N TYR A 148 -10.55 -13.29 -11.80
CA TYR A 148 -10.73 -13.32 -13.25
C TYR A 148 -11.55 -12.14 -13.76
N ASP A 149 -12.58 -11.72 -13.00
CA ASP A 149 -13.35 -10.52 -13.32
C ASP A 149 -12.50 -9.26 -13.15
N ALA A 150 -11.71 -9.18 -12.08
CA ALA A 150 -10.75 -8.10 -11.89
C ALA A 150 -9.80 -7.96 -13.09
N PHE A 151 -9.20 -9.07 -13.52
CA PHE A 151 -8.32 -9.10 -14.69
C PHE A 151 -9.04 -8.68 -15.97
N ARG A 152 -10.22 -9.24 -16.23
CA ARG A 152 -11.01 -8.92 -17.43
C ARG A 152 -11.36 -7.44 -17.52
N TYR A 153 -11.85 -6.85 -16.44
CA TYR A 153 -12.21 -5.43 -16.42
C TYR A 153 -10.97 -4.53 -16.54
N TYR A 154 -9.90 -4.87 -15.86
CA TYR A 154 -8.64 -4.15 -15.99
C TYR A 154 -8.12 -4.16 -17.43
N MET A 155 -8.07 -5.33 -18.06
CA MET A 155 -7.60 -5.47 -19.43
C MET A 155 -8.49 -4.73 -20.46
N ASN A 156 -9.80 -4.64 -20.20
CA ASN A 156 -10.69 -3.85 -21.04
C ASN A 156 -10.37 -2.34 -20.96
N VAL A 157 -10.14 -1.83 -19.74
CA VAL A 157 -9.76 -0.42 -19.55
C VAL A 157 -8.37 -0.14 -20.14
N LEU A 158 -7.43 -1.06 -19.96
CA LEU A 158 -6.09 -0.95 -20.54
C LEU A 158 -6.15 -0.94 -22.08
N GLN A 159 -6.97 -1.79 -22.68
CA GLN A 159 -7.18 -1.82 -24.12
C GLN A 159 -7.78 -0.50 -24.65
N ASP A 160 -8.72 0.10 -23.93
CA ASP A 160 -9.26 1.43 -24.29
C ASP A 160 -8.15 2.49 -24.27
N LEU A 161 -7.31 2.48 -23.23
CA LEU A 161 -6.17 3.38 -23.15
C LEU A 161 -5.19 3.19 -24.31
N GLU A 162 -4.86 1.95 -24.68
CA GLU A 162 -4.02 1.63 -25.84
C GLU A 162 -4.59 2.21 -27.15
N LEU A 163 -5.88 1.98 -27.38
CA LEU A 163 -6.57 2.50 -28.57
C LEU A 163 -6.62 4.03 -28.64
N ARG A 164 -6.71 4.68 -27.48
CA ARG A 164 -6.66 6.16 -27.40
C ARG A 164 -5.26 6.68 -27.71
N VAL A 165 -4.22 6.01 -27.25
CA VAL A 165 -2.82 6.35 -27.59
C VAL A 165 -2.54 6.13 -29.06
N GLU A 166 -3.00 5.01 -29.65
CA GLU A 166 -2.82 4.71 -31.08
C GLU A 166 -3.43 5.75 -32.03
N LYS A 167 -4.48 6.44 -31.61
CA LYS A 167 -5.09 7.52 -32.39
C LYS A 167 -4.27 8.80 -32.43
N LEU A 168 -3.28 8.93 -31.54
CA LEU A 168 -2.42 10.11 -31.42
C LEU A 168 -0.99 9.87 -31.94
N ASP A 169 -0.62 8.60 -32.19
CA ASP A 169 0.65 8.23 -32.78
C ASP A 169 0.59 8.47 -34.33
#